data_fe8a4160657f20f20c1310fe23c38445
#
_entry.id   fe8a4160657f20f20c1310fe23c38445
#
_cell.length_a   1.000
_cell.length_b   1.000
_cell.length_c   1.000
_cell.angle_alpha   90.00
_cell.angle_beta   90.00
_cell.angle_gamma   90.00
#
_symmetry.space_group_name_H-M   'P 1'
#
loop_
_entity.id
_entity.type
_entity.pdbx_description
1 polymer ?
#
loop_
_entity_poly.entity_id
_entity_poly.type
_entity_poly.pdbx_seq_one_letter_code
_entity_poly.pdbx_strand_id
1 'polypeptide(L)'
;MHQSQINNSHSQRVIKTGSRIPTNIFKVLSGDLQASILSDDIFKNKKVVLFSVPGAFTPKSTNVQIPGYIYLAEKIFEQGIDEIICVSVNDAFVMDAWAKHCKVENKITMLADAHCHFFNSVGLEMDCTRFNLGFRCERFSMIIFDGILKKLNIEVAGGPVNASSAEEILKNLKENSYE
;
A
#
# COMPACT_ATOMS: atom_id res chain seq x y z
N MET A 1 15.58 8.91 -40.93
CA MET A 1 16.08 9.39 -39.63
C MET A 1 15.06 10.34 -39.07
N HIS A 2 14.17 9.88 -38.19
CA HIS A 2 13.34 10.74 -37.35
C HIS A 2 13.27 10.05 -36.02
N GLN A 3 14.14 10.47 -35.09
CA GLN A 3 14.02 10.12 -33.68
C GLN A 3 12.93 11.03 -33.12
N SER A 4 11.74 10.50 -32.98
CA SER A 4 10.69 11.11 -32.15
C SER A 4 11.08 10.95 -30.68
N GLN A 5 11.52 12.01 -30.08
CA GLN A 5 11.64 12.15 -28.63
C GLN A 5 10.23 12.01 -28.04
N ILE A 6 9.96 10.90 -27.42
CA ILE A 6 8.82 10.74 -26.52
C ILE A 6 9.21 11.47 -25.24
N ASN A 7 8.76 12.72 -25.12
CA ASN A 7 8.83 13.48 -23.88
C ASN A 7 7.94 12.80 -22.85
N ASN A 8 8.54 12.04 -21.96
CA ASN A 8 7.91 11.48 -20.77
C ASN A 8 7.71 12.60 -19.74
N SER A 9 6.66 13.41 -19.89
CA SER A 9 6.28 14.47 -18.96
C SER A 9 5.15 14.03 -18.03
N HIS A 10 5.33 12.94 -17.28
CA HIS A 10 4.50 12.58 -16.12
C HIS A 10 5.38 11.96 -15.03
N SER A 11 6.45 12.61 -14.67
CA SER A 11 7.09 12.37 -13.38
C SER A 11 6.24 13.08 -12.32
N GLN A 12 5.13 12.46 -11.92
CA GLN A 12 4.44 12.92 -10.72
C GLN A 12 5.44 12.83 -9.57
N ARG A 13 5.54 13.93 -8.81
CA ARG A 13 6.48 13.99 -7.69
C ARG A 13 5.98 13.06 -6.58
N VAL A 14 6.81 12.10 -6.18
CA VAL A 14 6.53 11.20 -5.03
C VAL A 14 6.15 12.04 -3.80
N ILE A 15 5.09 11.62 -3.12
CA ILE A 15 4.61 12.26 -1.89
C ILE A 15 5.72 12.34 -0.84
N LYS A 16 5.76 13.45 -0.09
CA LYS A 16 6.80 13.69 0.92
C LYS A 16 6.25 13.53 2.33
N THR A 17 7.11 13.10 3.24
CA THR A 17 6.85 13.14 4.69
C THR A 17 6.37 14.53 5.10
N GLY A 18 5.35 14.60 5.96
CA GLY A 18 4.66 15.82 6.38
C GLY A 18 3.50 16.23 5.47
N SER A 19 3.36 15.64 4.28
CA SER A 19 2.21 15.92 3.41
C SER A 19 0.95 15.17 3.87
N ARG A 20 -0.22 15.75 3.62
CA ARG A 20 -1.48 15.04 3.76
C ARG A 20 -1.64 14.03 2.63
N ILE A 21 -2.13 12.85 2.94
CA ILE A 21 -2.50 11.84 1.95
C ILE A 21 -3.63 12.41 1.07
N PRO A 22 -3.50 12.38 -0.26
CA PRO A 22 -4.57 12.84 -1.16
C PRO A 22 -5.86 12.07 -0.95
N THR A 23 -7.00 12.76 -1.03
CA THR A 23 -8.31 12.12 -0.96
C THR A 23 -8.52 11.19 -2.15
N ASN A 24 -8.82 9.93 -1.88
CA ASN A 24 -9.06 8.87 -2.86
C ASN A 24 -10.25 8.01 -2.43
N ILE A 25 -10.77 7.24 -3.38
CA ILE A 25 -11.81 6.24 -3.14
C ILE A 25 -11.21 4.86 -3.37
N PHE A 26 -11.20 4.05 -2.32
CA PHE A 26 -10.89 2.63 -2.42
C PHE A 26 -12.15 1.79 -2.52
N LYS A 27 -11.98 0.55 -2.96
CA LYS A 27 -13.04 -0.46 -2.92
C LYS A 27 -12.71 -1.53 -1.90
N VAL A 28 -13.74 -2.00 -1.22
CA VAL A 28 -13.69 -3.14 -0.30
C VAL A 28 -14.86 -4.06 -0.61
N LEU A 29 -14.76 -5.33 -0.24
CA LEU A 29 -15.91 -6.23 -0.31
C LEU A 29 -16.72 -6.10 1.00
N SER A 30 -18.04 -5.90 0.86
CA SER A 30 -19.00 -5.88 1.96
C SER A 30 -20.13 -6.86 1.63
N GLY A 31 -20.12 -8.02 2.26
CA GLY A 31 -20.93 -9.15 1.81
C GLY A 31 -20.52 -9.58 0.40
N ASP A 32 -21.47 -9.63 -0.53
CA ASP A 32 -21.22 -10.01 -1.94
C ASP A 32 -21.07 -8.78 -2.87
N LEU A 33 -21.03 -7.57 -2.33
CA LEU A 33 -21.00 -6.33 -3.12
C LEU A 33 -19.74 -5.50 -2.83
N GLN A 34 -19.26 -4.79 -3.84
CA GLN A 34 -18.21 -3.80 -3.65
C GLN A 34 -18.79 -2.53 -3.01
N ALA A 35 -18.20 -2.11 -1.89
CA ALA A 35 -18.46 -0.83 -1.26
C ALA A 35 -17.32 0.15 -1.55
N SER A 36 -17.65 1.46 -1.52
CA SER A 36 -16.65 2.53 -1.59
C SER A 36 -16.32 3.02 -0.19
N ILE A 37 -15.03 3.29 0.05
CA ILE A 37 -14.53 3.91 1.27
C ILE A 37 -13.60 5.06 0.89
N LEU A 38 -13.78 6.22 1.51
CA LEU A 38 -12.91 7.37 1.32
C LEU A 38 -11.64 7.22 2.15
N SER A 39 -10.50 7.62 1.60
CA SER A 39 -9.24 7.67 2.33
C SER A 39 -9.32 8.51 3.60
N ASP A 40 -10.09 9.61 3.57
CA ASP A 40 -10.29 10.47 4.72
C ASP A 40 -11.00 9.72 5.87
N ASP A 41 -11.97 8.86 5.58
CA ASP A 41 -12.65 8.03 6.60
C ASP A 41 -11.72 6.96 7.17
N ILE A 42 -10.76 6.49 6.36
CA ILE A 42 -9.77 5.49 6.79
C ILE A 42 -8.74 6.11 7.73
N PHE A 43 -8.25 7.32 7.41
CA PHE A 43 -7.08 7.90 8.09
C PHE A 43 -7.42 8.90 9.20
N LYS A 44 -8.65 9.48 9.19
CA LYS A 44 -9.04 10.51 10.15
C LYS A 44 -8.99 10.00 11.58
N ASN A 45 -8.25 10.74 12.43
CA ASN A 45 -8.06 10.43 13.85
C ASN A 45 -7.48 9.04 14.13
N LYS A 46 -6.79 8.44 13.14
CA LYS A 46 -6.16 7.12 13.27
C LYS A 46 -4.66 7.17 13.00
N LYS A 47 -3.94 6.26 13.64
CA LYS A 47 -2.55 5.91 13.35
C LYS A 47 -2.54 4.64 12.52
N VAL A 48 -2.13 4.73 11.27
CA VAL A 48 -2.25 3.66 10.29
C VAL A 48 -0.88 3.28 9.75
N VAL A 49 -0.65 1.97 9.64
CA VAL A 49 0.40 1.40 8.80
C VAL A 49 -0.23 0.93 7.49
N LEU A 50 0.20 1.51 6.38
CA LEU A 50 -0.24 1.10 5.05
C LEU A 50 0.95 0.51 4.30
N PHE A 51 0.77 -0.65 3.66
CA PHE A 51 1.74 -1.18 2.71
C PHE A 51 1.09 -1.55 1.39
N SER A 52 1.87 -1.46 0.32
CA SER A 52 1.43 -1.78 -1.03
C SER A 52 2.05 -3.07 -1.53
N VAL A 53 1.34 -3.71 -2.44
CA VAL A 53 1.84 -4.83 -3.22
C VAL A 53 1.52 -4.61 -4.70
N PRO A 54 2.44 -4.94 -5.62
CA PRO A 54 2.19 -4.80 -7.07
C PRO A 54 1.05 -5.69 -7.59
N GLY A 55 0.62 -6.68 -6.83
CA GLY A 55 -0.50 -7.54 -7.17
C GLY A 55 -0.73 -8.63 -6.14
N ALA A 56 -2.01 -8.92 -5.88
CA ALA A 56 -2.45 -10.09 -5.12
C ALA A 56 -1.93 -11.38 -5.80
N PHE A 57 -1.73 -12.43 -5.02
CA PHE A 57 -1.23 -13.74 -5.45
C PHE A 57 0.18 -13.74 -6.08
N THR A 58 0.86 -12.60 -6.17
CA THR A 58 2.26 -12.61 -6.62
C THR A 58 3.17 -13.25 -5.56
N PRO A 59 4.25 -13.97 -5.96
CA PRO A 59 5.02 -14.78 -5.02
C PRO A 59 5.57 -14.03 -3.82
N LYS A 60 6.24 -12.89 -4.03
CA LYS A 60 6.79 -12.08 -2.91
C LYS A 60 5.70 -11.52 -1.99
N SER A 61 4.58 -11.10 -2.56
CA SER A 61 3.46 -10.55 -1.79
C SER A 61 2.80 -11.61 -0.92
N THR A 62 2.55 -12.80 -1.48
CA THR A 62 1.86 -13.90 -0.82
C THR A 62 2.74 -14.67 0.17
N ASN A 63 4.01 -14.90 -0.19
CA ASN A 63 4.87 -15.81 0.58
C ASN A 63 5.81 -15.08 1.55
N VAL A 64 5.96 -13.75 1.43
CA VAL A 64 6.90 -12.97 2.24
C VAL A 64 6.20 -11.80 2.94
N GLN A 65 5.63 -10.86 2.17
CA GLN A 65 5.18 -9.60 2.75
C GLN A 65 3.94 -9.77 3.63
N ILE A 66 2.87 -10.39 3.13
CA ILE A 66 1.65 -10.65 3.93
C ILE A 66 1.96 -11.50 5.17
N PRO A 67 2.68 -12.63 5.10
CA PRO A 67 3.03 -13.39 6.29
C PRO A 67 3.81 -12.60 7.34
N GLY A 68 4.73 -11.74 6.92
CA GLY A 68 5.48 -10.86 7.84
C GLY A 68 4.57 -9.91 8.61
N TYR A 69 3.62 -9.27 7.92
CA TYR A 69 2.64 -8.39 8.58
C TYR A 69 1.68 -9.16 9.48
N ILE A 70 1.21 -10.35 9.09
CA ILE A 70 0.37 -11.20 9.95
C ILE A 70 1.13 -11.59 11.23
N TYR A 71 2.40 -11.99 11.09
CA TYR A 71 3.23 -12.44 12.21
C TYR A 71 3.53 -11.31 13.21
N LEU A 72 3.78 -10.09 12.71
CA LEU A 72 4.13 -8.94 13.54
C LEU A 72 2.95 -8.02 13.88
N ALA A 73 1.73 -8.36 13.45
CA ALA A 73 0.54 -7.49 13.63
C ALA A 73 0.35 -7.03 15.06
N GLU A 74 0.35 -7.94 16.03
CA GLU A 74 0.17 -7.61 17.46
C GLU A 74 1.24 -6.64 17.96
N LYS A 75 2.51 -6.88 17.58
CA LYS A 75 3.62 -6.01 17.97
C LYS A 75 3.52 -4.61 17.34
N ILE A 76 2.94 -4.51 16.14
CA ILE A 76 2.67 -3.23 15.47
C ILE A 76 1.53 -2.51 16.20
N PHE A 77 0.44 -3.20 16.54
CA PHE A 77 -0.67 -2.63 17.32
C PHE A 77 -0.23 -2.17 18.70
N GLU A 78 0.68 -2.88 19.39
CA GLU A 78 1.29 -2.46 20.66
C GLU A 78 2.06 -1.13 20.56
N GLN A 79 2.46 -0.69 19.36
CA GLN A 79 3.05 0.64 19.15
C GLN A 79 1.99 1.76 19.00
N GLY A 80 0.72 1.46 19.27
CA GLY A 80 -0.38 2.41 19.16
C GLY A 80 -0.91 2.60 17.75
N ILE A 81 -0.66 1.65 16.86
CA ILE A 81 -1.27 1.62 15.52
C ILE A 81 -2.70 1.10 15.62
N ASP A 82 -3.64 1.82 15.04
CA ASP A 82 -5.06 1.45 15.03
C ASP A 82 -5.40 0.45 13.92
N GLU A 83 -4.68 0.50 12.79
CA GLU A 83 -5.00 -0.31 11.63
C GLU A 83 -3.78 -0.61 10.76
N ILE A 84 -3.68 -1.84 10.25
CA ILE A 84 -2.72 -2.26 9.22
C ILE A 84 -3.48 -2.47 7.93
N ILE A 85 -3.05 -1.82 6.86
CA ILE A 85 -3.73 -1.79 5.57
C ILE A 85 -2.81 -2.33 4.47
N CYS A 86 -3.34 -3.22 3.62
CA CYS A 86 -2.72 -3.63 2.37
C CYS A 86 -3.50 -3.05 1.19
N VAL A 87 -2.82 -2.35 0.29
CA VAL A 87 -3.42 -1.81 -0.95
C VAL A 87 -2.79 -2.48 -2.17
N SER A 88 -3.61 -2.82 -3.16
CA SER A 88 -3.18 -3.35 -4.45
C SER A 88 -4.08 -2.85 -5.59
N VAL A 89 -3.57 -2.94 -6.81
CA VAL A 89 -4.31 -2.60 -8.06
C VAL A 89 -5.40 -3.62 -8.42
N ASN A 90 -5.57 -4.67 -7.65
CA ASN A 90 -6.64 -5.65 -7.85
C ASN A 90 -8.00 -5.08 -7.44
N ASP A 91 -9.09 -5.65 -7.95
CA ASP A 91 -10.43 -5.33 -7.49
C ASP A 91 -10.75 -5.94 -6.10
N ALA A 92 -11.87 -5.54 -5.52
CA ALA A 92 -12.23 -5.94 -4.16
C ALA A 92 -12.55 -7.44 -4.03
N PHE A 93 -13.03 -8.10 -5.09
CA PHE A 93 -13.29 -9.54 -5.08
C PHE A 93 -11.98 -10.33 -5.01
N VAL A 94 -10.98 -9.93 -5.81
CA VAL A 94 -9.65 -10.53 -5.78
C VAL A 94 -8.96 -10.27 -4.45
N MET A 95 -9.07 -9.05 -3.89
CA MET A 95 -8.49 -8.71 -2.59
C MET A 95 -9.08 -9.53 -1.46
N ASP A 96 -10.40 -9.75 -1.44
CA ASP A 96 -11.07 -10.60 -0.45
C ASP A 96 -10.67 -12.07 -0.59
N ALA A 97 -10.66 -12.60 -1.81
CA ALA A 97 -10.24 -13.98 -2.07
C ALA A 97 -8.79 -14.21 -1.63
N TRP A 98 -7.91 -13.23 -1.88
CA TRP A 98 -6.52 -13.29 -1.45
C TRP A 98 -6.36 -13.16 0.07
N ALA A 99 -7.15 -12.30 0.72
CA ALA A 99 -7.22 -12.20 2.17
C ALA A 99 -7.55 -13.55 2.83
N LYS A 100 -8.58 -14.23 2.31
CA LYS A 100 -8.97 -15.57 2.76
C LYS A 100 -7.88 -16.61 2.53
N HIS A 101 -7.25 -16.59 1.36
CA HIS A 101 -6.12 -17.47 1.03
C HIS A 101 -4.95 -17.29 1.99
N CYS A 102 -4.57 -16.05 2.28
CA CYS A 102 -3.48 -15.71 3.20
C CYS A 102 -3.86 -15.80 4.69
N LYS A 103 -5.14 -15.99 5.01
CA LYS A 103 -5.67 -16.03 6.39
C LYS A 103 -5.34 -14.76 7.16
N VAL A 104 -5.56 -13.61 6.54
CA VAL A 104 -5.24 -12.31 7.19
C VAL A 104 -6.18 -12.00 8.37
N GLU A 105 -7.38 -12.61 8.36
CA GLU A 105 -8.39 -12.41 9.41
C GLU A 105 -8.67 -10.92 9.67
N ASN A 106 -8.67 -10.51 10.94
CA ASN A 106 -8.88 -9.11 11.34
C ASN A 106 -7.57 -8.31 11.49
N LYS A 107 -6.43 -8.87 11.06
CA LYS A 107 -5.11 -8.25 11.24
C LYS A 107 -4.77 -7.23 10.17
N ILE A 108 -5.30 -7.39 8.96
CA ILE A 108 -4.97 -6.53 7.82
C ILE A 108 -6.25 -6.19 7.07
N THR A 109 -6.54 -4.91 6.93
CA THR A 109 -7.60 -4.43 6.04
C THR A 109 -7.10 -4.42 4.60
N MET A 110 -7.88 -5.03 3.69
CA MET A 110 -7.51 -5.15 2.29
C MET A 110 -8.27 -4.12 1.45
N LEU A 111 -7.55 -3.21 0.82
CA LEU A 111 -8.11 -2.16 -0.04
C LEU A 111 -7.75 -2.40 -1.51
N ALA A 112 -8.71 -2.15 -2.38
CA ALA A 112 -8.59 -2.26 -3.82
C ALA A 112 -8.48 -0.87 -4.47
N ASP A 113 -7.40 -0.64 -5.23
CA ASP A 113 -7.17 0.53 -6.07
C ASP A 113 -7.00 0.09 -7.53
N ALA A 114 -8.03 -0.55 -8.09
CA ALA A 114 -7.99 -1.24 -9.39
C ALA A 114 -7.59 -0.33 -10.58
N HIS A 115 -7.78 0.97 -10.45
CA HIS A 115 -7.42 1.96 -11.48
C HIS A 115 -6.15 2.75 -11.17
N CYS A 116 -5.38 2.37 -10.16
CA CYS A 116 -4.16 3.05 -9.72
C CYS A 116 -4.37 4.54 -9.34
N HIS A 117 -5.57 4.97 -8.97
CA HIS A 117 -5.84 6.37 -8.66
C HIS A 117 -5.06 6.84 -7.43
N PHE A 118 -5.05 6.03 -6.39
CA PHE A 118 -4.25 6.31 -5.19
C PHE A 118 -2.76 6.30 -5.51
N PHE A 119 -2.27 5.23 -6.15
CA PHE A 119 -0.84 5.10 -6.47
C PHE A 119 -0.36 6.22 -7.37
N ASN A 120 -1.16 6.62 -8.35
CA ASN A 120 -0.87 7.78 -9.20
C ASN A 120 -0.84 9.07 -8.36
N SER A 121 -1.82 9.32 -7.50
CA SER A 121 -1.91 10.55 -6.70
C SER A 121 -0.74 10.74 -5.72
N VAL A 122 -0.12 9.64 -5.27
CA VAL A 122 1.07 9.69 -4.38
C VAL A 122 2.40 9.56 -5.16
N GLY A 123 2.34 9.42 -6.49
CA GLY A 123 3.51 9.32 -7.36
C GLY A 123 4.25 7.97 -7.28
N LEU A 124 3.54 6.88 -6.95
CA LEU A 124 4.09 5.54 -6.77
C LEU A 124 3.44 4.50 -7.71
N GLU A 125 2.85 4.98 -8.79
CA GLU A 125 2.39 4.15 -9.91
C GLU A 125 3.59 3.65 -10.72
N MET A 126 3.50 2.42 -11.22
CA MET A 126 4.53 1.77 -12.03
C MET A 126 3.93 1.22 -13.33
N ASP A 127 4.47 1.63 -14.48
CA ASP A 127 4.10 1.07 -15.77
C ASP A 127 4.75 -0.31 -15.98
N CYS A 128 3.94 -1.34 -15.93
CA CYS A 128 4.33 -2.73 -16.18
C CYS A 128 3.74 -3.29 -17.48
N THR A 129 3.31 -2.43 -18.41
CA THR A 129 2.67 -2.83 -19.68
C THR A 129 3.58 -3.73 -20.53
N ARG A 130 4.90 -3.50 -20.52
CA ARG A 130 5.89 -4.34 -21.19
C ARG A 130 5.90 -5.79 -20.70
N PHE A 131 5.39 -6.05 -19.48
CA PHE A 131 5.27 -7.39 -18.90
C PHE A 131 3.85 -7.94 -19.01
N ASN A 132 2.97 -7.28 -19.76
CA ASN A 132 1.55 -7.60 -19.89
C ASN A 132 0.80 -7.56 -18.56
N LEU A 133 1.21 -6.67 -17.64
CA LEU A 133 0.64 -6.50 -16.31
C LEU A 133 -0.12 -5.17 -16.14
N GLY A 134 -0.10 -4.30 -17.18
CA GLY A 134 -0.69 -2.96 -17.10
C GLY A 134 0.01 -2.06 -16.07
N PHE A 135 -0.73 -1.12 -15.52
CA PHE A 135 -0.25 -0.27 -14.43
C PHE A 135 -0.30 -1.00 -13.09
N ARG A 136 0.73 -0.85 -12.31
CA ARG A 136 0.92 -1.42 -10.98
C ARG A 136 1.37 -0.32 -10.02
N CYS A 137 1.75 -0.70 -8.81
CA CYS A 137 2.39 0.20 -7.88
C CYS A 137 3.81 -0.27 -7.55
N GLU A 138 4.64 0.67 -7.14
CA GLU A 138 5.85 0.35 -6.41
C GLU A 138 5.49 -0.39 -5.12
N ARG A 139 6.42 -1.20 -4.62
CA ARG A 139 6.28 -1.82 -3.31
C ARG A 139 6.79 -0.85 -2.26
N PHE A 140 5.93 -0.42 -1.37
CA PHE A 140 6.26 0.57 -0.34
C PHE A 140 5.49 0.30 0.95
N SER A 141 5.90 0.96 2.03
CA SER A 141 5.12 1.09 3.26
C SER A 141 5.08 2.53 3.74
N MET A 142 4.00 2.89 4.41
CA MET A 142 3.74 4.21 4.98
C MET A 142 3.33 4.09 6.44
N ILE A 143 3.77 5.04 7.26
CA ILE A 143 3.19 5.34 8.56
C ILE A 143 2.43 6.65 8.42
N ILE A 144 1.13 6.63 8.74
CA ILE A 144 0.20 7.73 8.52
C ILE A 144 -0.53 8.01 9.83
N PHE A 145 -0.49 9.26 10.31
CA PHE A 145 -1.21 9.71 11.49
C PHE A 145 -2.17 10.84 11.12
N ASP A 146 -3.44 10.65 11.38
CA ASP A 146 -4.52 11.59 11.03
C ASP A 146 -4.43 12.11 9.59
N GLY A 147 -4.17 11.21 8.65
CA GLY A 147 -4.02 11.52 7.23
C GLY A 147 -2.72 12.22 6.85
N ILE A 148 -1.78 12.40 7.78
CA ILE A 148 -0.46 12.98 7.51
C ILE A 148 0.59 11.87 7.39
N LEU A 149 1.32 11.86 6.30
CA LEU A 149 2.42 10.93 6.06
C LEU A 149 3.58 11.21 7.01
N LYS A 150 3.87 10.30 7.91
CA LYS A 150 4.97 10.38 8.88
C LYS A 150 6.24 9.70 8.38
N LYS A 151 6.10 8.61 7.63
CA LYS A 151 7.23 7.85 7.05
C LYS A 151 6.81 7.20 5.74
N LEU A 152 7.71 7.17 4.78
CA LEU A 152 7.59 6.45 3.52
C LEU A 152 8.85 5.61 3.31
N ASN A 153 8.69 4.32 3.11
CA ASN A 153 9.75 3.40 2.73
C ASN A 153 9.41 2.77 1.38
N ILE A 154 10.29 2.88 0.40
CA ILE A 154 10.10 2.35 -0.95
C ILE A 154 11.14 1.27 -1.20
N GLU A 155 10.72 0.12 -1.72
CA GLU A 155 11.63 -0.96 -2.11
C GLU A 155 12.44 -0.59 -3.35
N VAL A 156 13.64 -1.13 -3.41
CA VAL A 156 14.40 -1.13 -4.67
C VAL A 156 13.69 -2.05 -5.67
N ALA A 157 13.43 -1.55 -6.86
CA ALA A 157 12.72 -2.28 -7.90
C ALA A 157 13.37 -3.67 -8.16
N GLY A 158 12.55 -4.72 -8.11
CA GLY A 158 13.01 -6.11 -8.27
C GLY A 158 13.74 -6.71 -7.06
N GLY A 159 14.10 -5.91 -6.05
CA GLY A 159 14.80 -6.32 -4.85
C GLY A 159 13.99 -7.22 -3.90
N PRO A 160 14.62 -7.69 -2.81
CA PRO A 160 13.91 -8.40 -1.74
C PRO A 160 12.94 -7.47 -1.00
N VAL A 161 12.04 -8.04 -0.21
CA VAL A 161 11.15 -7.27 0.68
C VAL A 161 11.93 -6.92 1.94
N ASN A 162 12.42 -5.70 2.03
CA ASN A 162 13.21 -5.17 3.15
C ASN A 162 12.61 -3.84 3.66
N ALA A 163 12.70 -2.78 2.84
CA ALA A 163 12.29 -1.43 3.24
C ALA A 163 10.78 -1.34 3.56
N SER A 164 9.95 -2.10 2.87
CA SER A 164 8.50 -2.17 3.09
C SER A 164 8.06 -3.34 3.97
N SER A 165 8.99 -4.04 4.60
CA SER A 165 8.68 -5.18 5.46
C SER A 165 8.03 -4.75 6.78
N ALA A 166 7.33 -5.69 7.41
CA ALA A 166 6.74 -5.48 8.73
C ALA A 166 7.82 -5.25 9.81
N GLU A 167 8.99 -5.88 9.67
CA GLU A 167 10.15 -5.69 10.53
C GLU A 167 10.67 -4.25 10.47
N GLU A 168 10.82 -3.69 9.26
CA GLU A 168 11.28 -2.31 9.10
C GLU A 168 10.24 -1.32 9.63
N ILE A 169 8.94 -1.56 9.39
CA ILE A 169 7.86 -0.75 10.00
C ILE A 169 7.94 -0.80 11.52
N LEU A 170 8.05 -1.97 12.13
CA LEU A 170 8.15 -2.11 13.58
C LEU A 170 9.38 -1.40 14.16
N LYS A 171 10.51 -1.48 13.45
CA LYS A 171 11.73 -0.73 13.81
C LYS A 171 11.50 0.77 13.73
N ASN A 172 10.92 1.27 12.63
CA ASN A 172 10.62 2.70 12.46
C ASN A 172 9.68 3.22 13.56
N LEU A 173 8.66 2.44 13.95
CA LEU A 173 7.74 2.81 15.03
C LEU A 173 8.42 2.92 16.40
N LYS A 174 9.40 2.06 16.69
CA LYS A 174 10.14 2.05 17.95
C LYS A 174 11.21 3.16 18.04
N GLU A 175 11.85 3.48 16.91
CA GLU A 175 12.95 4.45 16.86
C GLU A 175 12.47 5.91 16.80
N ASN A 176 11.22 6.15 16.37
CA ASN A 176 10.72 7.49 16.13
C ASN A 176 9.45 7.73 16.98
N SER A 177 9.52 8.72 17.88
CA SER A 177 8.31 9.29 18.48
C SER A 177 7.60 10.14 17.41
N TYR A 178 6.72 9.53 16.63
CA TYR A 178 5.86 10.29 15.72
C TYR A 178 4.76 10.99 16.54
N GLU A 179 4.98 12.27 16.86
CA GLU A 179 3.98 13.16 17.46
C GLU A 179 3.11 13.83 16.39
#